data_602861ce6d47763b26579c0807d8538e
#
_entry.id   602861ce6d47763b26579c0807d8538e
#
_cell.length_a   1.000
_cell.length_b   1.000
_cell.length_c   1.000
_cell.angle_alpha   90.00
_cell.angle_beta   90.00
_cell.angle_gamma   90.00
#
_symmetry.space_group_name_H-M   'P 1'
#
loop_
_entity.id
_entity.type
_entity.pdbx_description
1 polymer ?
#
loop_
_entity_poly.entity_id
_entity_poly.type
_entity_poly.pdbx_seq_one_letter_code
_entity_poly.pdbx_strand_id
1 'polypeptide(L)'
;MRVENDILIPELARLLAEGKEVRFTPSGVSMRPFIEGDKDSVILSPLERLPKKGDILLASVPAPGGQRRYVLHRLIRIEGAETDEPLYILMGDGNLAGTETCTRADIIGRVTRIETPSGRPKPLTRARLWFHLLPSRKYLLKIFRHTILKWHY
;
A
#
# COMPACT_ATOMS: atom_id res chain seq x y z
N MET A 1 -20.86 -0.49 -3.15
CA MET A 1 -21.06 -1.62 -2.23
C MET A 1 -19.73 -1.91 -1.56
N ARG A 2 -19.66 -1.73 -0.24
CA ARG A 2 -18.48 -2.18 0.52
C ARG A 2 -18.54 -3.69 0.64
N VAL A 3 -17.68 -4.37 -0.07
CA VAL A 3 -17.43 -5.77 0.22
C VAL A 3 -16.43 -5.81 1.38
N GLU A 4 -16.76 -6.56 2.41
CA GLU A 4 -15.85 -6.70 3.56
C GLU A 4 -14.50 -7.25 3.09
N ASN A 5 -13.43 -6.64 3.55
CA ASN A 5 -12.06 -7.01 3.15
C ASN A 5 -11.78 -8.50 3.37
N ASP A 6 -12.39 -9.10 4.39
CA ASP A 6 -12.21 -10.51 4.73
C ASP A 6 -12.73 -11.48 3.65
N ILE A 7 -13.68 -11.03 2.81
CA ILE A 7 -14.21 -11.82 1.70
C ILE A 7 -13.51 -11.45 0.39
N LEU A 8 -13.26 -10.17 0.18
CA LEU A 8 -12.68 -9.66 -1.05
C LEU A 8 -11.21 -10.04 -1.23
N ILE A 9 -10.39 -9.86 -0.19
CA ILE A 9 -8.94 -10.04 -0.31
C ILE A 9 -8.53 -11.50 -0.59
N PRO A 10 -9.11 -12.53 0.03
CA PRO A 10 -8.82 -13.91 -0.35
C PRO A 10 -9.11 -14.21 -1.82
N GLU A 11 -10.19 -13.65 -2.38
CA GLU A 11 -10.51 -13.81 -3.79
C GLU A 11 -9.50 -13.08 -4.69
N LEU A 12 -9.07 -11.87 -4.30
CA LEU A 12 -8.00 -11.17 -5.00
C LEU A 12 -6.70 -11.99 -5.00
N ALA A 13 -6.34 -12.56 -3.86
CA ALA A 13 -5.15 -13.39 -3.71
C ALA A 13 -5.21 -14.62 -4.63
N ARG A 14 -6.38 -15.26 -4.75
CA ARG A 14 -6.59 -16.38 -5.64
C ARG A 14 -6.36 -16.01 -7.11
N LEU A 15 -6.94 -14.89 -7.56
CA LEU A 15 -6.78 -14.40 -8.92
C LEU A 15 -5.32 -14.03 -9.24
N LEU A 16 -4.64 -13.39 -8.30
CA LEU A 16 -3.23 -13.05 -8.44
C LEU A 16 -2.34 -14.30 -8.48
N ALA A 17 -2.66 -15.33 -7.70
CA ALA A 17 -1.95 -16.61 -7.74
C ALA A 17 -2.11 -17.32 -9.09
N GLU A 18 -3.21 -17.08 -9.81
CA GLU A 18 -3.44 -17.55 -11.17
C GLU A 18 -2.74 -16.70 -12.24
N GLY A 19 -1.96 -15.71 -11.86
CA GLY A 19 -1.24 -14.82 -12.76
C GLY A 19 -2.06 -13.67 -13.34
N LYS A 20 -3.25 -13.42 -12.80
CA LYS A 20 -4.15 -12.37 -13.28
C LYS A 20 -3.87 -11.02 -12.59
N GLU A 21 -4.06 -9.94 -13.35
CA GLU A 21 -4.16 -8.60 -12.77
C GLU A 21 -5.55 -8.40 -12.15
N VAL A 22 -5.62 -7.64 -11.06
CA VAL A 22 -6.87 -7.38 -10.36
C VAL A 22 -7.00 -5.89 -10.08
N ARG A 23 -8.18 -5.35 -10.35
CA ARG A 23 -8.53 -3.96 -10.01
C ARG A 23 -9.41 -3.95 -8.77
N PHE A 24 -9.08 -3.08 -7.81
CA PHE A 24 -9.97 -2.81 -6.69
C PHE A 24 -9.79 -1.40 -6.14
N THR A 25 -10.78 -0.94 -5.39
CA THR A 25 -10.78 0.37 -4.74
C THR A 25 -10.52 0.16 -3.25
N PRO A 26 -9.32 0.52 -2.75
CA PRO A 26 -9.01 0.38 -1.34
C PRO A 26 -9.81 1.37 -0.48
N SER A 27 -10.01 1.03 0.78
CA SER A 27 -10.62 1.91 1.77
C SER A 27 -9.57 2.62 2.62
N GLY A 28 -9.96 3.73 3.25
CA GLY A 28 -9.17 4.42 4.24
C GLY A 28 -8.23 5.47 3.67
N VAL A 29 -7.41 6.03 4.55
CA VAL A 29 -6.61 7.24 4.26
C VAL A 29 -5.10 7.02 4.40
N SER A 30 -4.68 5.79 4.71
CA SER A 30 -3.28 5.49 5.03
C SER A 30 -2.31 5.71 3.87
N MET A 31 -2.80 5.77 2.64
CA MET A 31 -1.97 5.99 1.43
C MET A 31 -2.09 7.39 0.84
N ARG A 32 -2.76 8.32 1.53
CA ARG A 32 -2.75 9.73 1.14
C ARG A 32 -1.33 10.29 1.20
N PRO A 33 -0.95 11.19 0.30
CA PRO A 33 -1.75 11.83 -0.74
C PRO A 33 -1.79 11.07 -2.08
N PHE A 34 -1.16 9.92 -2.20
CA PHE A 34 -1.01 9.23 -3.49
C PHE A 34 -2.23 8.41 -3.88
N ILE A 35 -2.86 7.74 -2.93
CA ILE A 35 -4.09 6.98 -3.15
C ILE A 35 -5.16 7.52 -2.23
N GLU A 36 -6.24 7.99 -2.82
CA GLU A 36 -7.44 8.40 -2.08
C GLU A 36 -8.35 7.19 -1.93
N GLY A 37 -8.46 6.70 -0.69
CA GLY A 37 -9.34 5.58 -0.38
C GLY A 37 -10.80 5.86 -0.73
N ASP A 38 -11.55 4.82 -1.07
CA ASP A 38 -12.94 4.87 -1.50
C ASP A 38 -13.19 5.63 -2.83
N LYS A 39 -12.16 6.15 -3.46
CA LYS A 39 -12.24 6.91 -4.73
C LYS A 39 -11.32 6.35 -5.79
N ASP A 40 -10.02 6.30 -5.52
CA ASP A 40 -9.04 5.80 -6.48
C ASP A 40 -9.09 4.28 -6.56
N SER A 41 -8.82 3.74 -7.73
CA SER A 41 -8.64 2.31 -7.95
C SER A 41 -7.16 1.98 -8.14
N VAL A 42 -6.76 0.83 -7.66
CA VAL A 42 -5.42 0.28 -7.90
C VAL A 42 -5.51 -0.98 -8.75
N ILE A 43 -4.52 -1.15 -9.61
CA ILE A 43 -4.32 -2.40 -10.35
C ILE A 43 -3.19 -3.15 -9.65
N LEU A 44 -3.51 -4.34 -9.17
CA LEU A 44 -2.57 -5.27 -8.57
C LEU A 44 -2.10 -6.28 -9.59
N SER A 45 -0.82 -6.54 -9.59
CA SER A 45 -0.21 -7.62 -10.37
C SER A 45 0.46 -8.62 -9.45
N PRO A 46 0.59 -9.88 -9.86
CA PRO A 46 1.41 -10.86 -9.16
C PRO A 46 2.85 -10.35 -9.00
N LEU A 47 3.57 -10.88 -8.02
CA LEU A 47 4.98 -10.57 -7.86
C LEU A 47 5.81 -11.36 -8.88
N GLU A 48 6.09 -10.75 -10.00
CA GLU A 48 6.98 -11.30 -11.05
C GLU A 48 8.46 -11.10 -10.74
N ARG A 49 8.77 -10.21 -9.82
CA ARG A 49 10.11 -9.90 -9.34
C ARG A 49 10.11 -9.71 -7.83
N LEU A 50 11.29 -9.74 -7.23
CA LEU A 50 11.42 -9.40 -5.81
C LEU A 50 10.96 -7.96 -5.54
N PRO A 51 10.27 -7.73 -4.42
CA PRO A 51 9.86 -6.39 -4.04
C PRO A 51 11.06 -5.45 -3.88
N LYS A 52 10.88 -4.20 -4.27
CA LYS A 52 11.87 -3.13 -4.15
C LYS A 52 11.34 -2.00 -3.30
N LYS A 53 12.24 -1.29 -2.63
CA LYS A 53 11.88 -0.03 -1.93
C LYS A 53 11.09 0.87 -2.87
N GLY A 54 9.97 1.38 -2.41
CA GLY A 54 9.07 2.20 -3.18
C GLY A 54 7.86 1.47 -3.74
N ASP A 55 7.89 0.16 -3.83
CA ASP A 55 6.73 -0.60 -4.25
C ASP A 55 5.58 -0.43 -3.26
N ILE A 56 4.38 -0.31 -3.79
CA ILE A 56 3.14 -0.38 -2.99
C ILE A 56 2.67 -1.82 -3.04
N LEU A 57 2.56 -2.45 -1.88
CA LEU A 57 2.28 -3.86 -1.73
C LEU A 57 0.97 -4.08 -0.97
N LEU A 58 0.18 -5.04 -1.43
CA LEU A 58 -0.90 -5.62 -0.65
C LEU A 58 -0.31 -6.79 0.13
N ALA A 59 -0.43 -6.77 1.43
CA ALA A 59 0.13 -7.78 2.31
C ALA A 59 -0.78 -8.13 3.48
N SER A 60 -0.65 -9.36 3.97
CA SER A 60 -1.21 -9.80 5.24
C SER A 60 -0.18 -9.56 6.34
N VAL A 61 -0.56 -8.86 7.39
CA VAL A 61 0.35 -8.50 8.50
C VAL A 61 -0.26 -8.87 9.84
N PRO A 62 0.57 -9.09 10.88
CA PRO A 62 0.06 -9.35 12.22
C PRO A 62 -0.79 -8.19 12.75
N ALA A 63 -1.85 -8.53 13.47
CA ALA A 63 -2.75 -7.61 14.14
C ALA A 63 -2.85 -7.98 15.64
N PRO A 64 -3.33 -7.06 16.52
CA PRO A 64 -3.53 -7.36 17.91
C PRO A 64 -4.39 -8.62 18.15
N GLY A 65 -4.09 -9.37 19.19
CA GLY A 65 -4.83 -10.60 19.55
C GLY A 65 -4.51 -11.83 18.70
N GLY A 66 -3.36 -11.85 18.04
CA GLY A 66 -2.93 -12.98 17.21
C GLY A 66 -3.66 -13.09 15.87
N GLN A 67 -4.50 -12.14 15.55
CA GLN A 67 -5.18 -12.04 14.27
C GLN A 67 -4.26 -11.46 13.18
N ARG A 68 -4.72 -11.53 11.95
CA ARG A 68 -4.05 -10.90 10.81
C ARG A 68 -4.98 -9.88 10.18
N ARG A 69 -4.38 -8.87 9.57
CA ARG A 69 -5.10 -7.85 8.80
C ARG A 69 -4.40 -7.63 7.46
N TYR A 70 -5.13 -7.09 6.50
CA TYR A 70 -4.60 -6.73 5.20
C TYR A 70 -4.27 -5.24 5.16
N VAL A 71 -3.11 -4.92 4.59
CA VAL A 71 -2.68 -3.54 4.38
C VAL A 71 -2.23 -3.35 2.93
N LEU A 72 -2.49 -2.16 2.42
CA LEU A 72 -1.94 -1.68 1.15
C LEU A 72 -1.00 -0.53 1.49
N HIS A 73 0.28 -0.82 1.64
CA HIS A 73 1.27 0.13 2.11
C HIS A 73 2.55 0.10 1.26
N ARG A 74 3.38 1.11 1.45
CA ARG A 74 4.63 1.24 0.71
C ARG A 74 5.76 0.51 1.39
N LEU A 75 6.56 -0.21 0.60
CA LEU A 75 7.80 -0.84 1.08
C LEU A 75 8.86 0.25 1.29
N ILE A 76 9.24 0.47 2.54
CA ILE A 76 10.20 1.51 2.91
C ILE A 76 11.59 0.97 3.24
N ARG A 77 11.70 -0.29 3.64
CA ARG A 77 12.97 -0.92 4.01
C ARG A 77 12.89 -2.43 3.87
N ILE A 78 14.00 -3.03 3.50
CA ILE A 78 14.18 -4.49 3.49
C ILE A 78 15.30 -4.80 4.49
N GLU A 79 15.02 -5.65 5.46
CA GLU A 79 15.99 -6.13 6.44
C GLU A 79 16.38 -7.57 6.10
N GLY A 80 17.68 -7.87 6.19
CA GLY A 80 18.18 -9.20 5.89
C GLY A 80 18.01 -9.60 4.42
N ALA A 81 18.19 -8.66 3.50
CA ALA A 81 18.04 -8.90 2.06
C ALA A 81 18.98 -9.98 1.51
N GLU A 82 20.11 -10.22 2.20
CA GLU A 82 21.11 -11.23 1.89
C GLU A 82 20.79 -12.61 2.50
N THR A 83 19.74 -12.70 3.32
CA THR A 83 19.32 -13.94 3.97
C THR A 83 18.24 -14.67 3.17
N ASP A 84 17.95 -15.92 3.55
CA ASP A 84 16.87 -16.72 2.95
C ASP A 84 15.47 -16.21 3.33
N GLU A 85 15.35 -15.47 4.42
CA GLU A 85 14.09 -14.93 4.93
C GLU A 85 14.17 -13.42 5.19
N PRO A 86 14.22 -12.59 4.14
CA PRO A 86 14.21 -11.15 4.32
C PRO A 86 12.88 -10.66 4.91
N LEU A 87 12.96 -9.59 5.69
CA LEU A 87 11.78 -8.91 6.24
C LEU A 87 11.52 -7.63 5.45
N TYR A 88 10.26 -7.44 5.12
CA TYR A 88 9.79 -6.28 4.38
C TYR A 88 9.05 -5.34 5.32
N ILE A 89 9.54 -4.12 5.43
CA ILE A 89 8.99 -3.11 6.33
C ILE A 89 8.12 -2.15 5.52
N LEU A 90 6.83 -2.13 5.84
CA LEU A 90 5.81 -1.36 5.14
C LEU A 90 5.36 -0.17 5.99
N MET A 91 4.96 0.90 5.32
CA MET A 91 4.39 2.07 5.97
C MET A 91 3.41 2.77 5.03
N GLY A 92 2.25 3.15 5.55
CA GLY A 92 1.31 3.97 4.79
C GLY A 92 1.86 5.36 4.53
N ASP A 93 1.72 5.86 3.29
CA ASP A 93 2.23 7.17 2.90
C ASP A 93 1.64 8.32 3.72
N GLY A 94 0.40 8.16 4.18
CA GLY A 94 -0.29 9.12 5.02
C GLY A 94 -0.07 8.93 6.52
N ASN A 95 0.66 7.92 6.95
CA ASN A 95 0.90 7.64 8.36
C ASN A 95 2.07 8.48 8.88
N LEU A 96 1.91 9.05 10.06
CA LEU A 96 2.95 9.85 10.74
C LEU A 96 3.95 8.96 11.47
N ALA A 97 3.53 7.79 11.90
CA ALA A 97 4.33 6.80 12.60
C ALA A 97 3.71 5.41 12.43
N GLY A 98 4.47 4.39 12.78
CA GLY A 98 4.03 3.01 12.71
C GLY A 98 4.41 2.36 11.38
N THR A 99 4.90 1.15 11.51
CA THR A 99 5.28 0.29 10.38
C THR A 99 4.69 -1.09 10.59
N GLU A 100 4.54 -1.83 9.50
CA GLU A 100 4.23 -3.25 9.53
C GLU A 100 5.42 -4.02 8.99
N THR A 101 5.62 -5.22 9.52
CA THR A 101 6.66 -6.14 9.08
C THR A 101 6.02 -7.39 8.52
N CYS A 102 6.46 -7.84 7.36
CA CYS A 102 5.99 -9.07 6.75
C CYS A 102 7.12 -9.83 6.06
N THR A 103 6.86 -11.10 5.77
CA THR A 103 7.72 -11.96 4.98
C THR A 103 7.29 -11.95 3.51
N ARG A 104 8.09 -12.58 2.65
CA ARG A 104 7.73 -12.73 1.22
C ARG A 104 6.39 -13.47 1.04
N ALA A 105 6.13 -14.48 1.86
CA ALA A 105 4.90 -15.27 1.78
C ALA A 105 3.64 -14.47 2.15
N ASP A 106 3.78 -13.40 2.93
CA ASP A 106 2.68 -12.53 3.33
C ASP A 106 2.27 -11.52 2.24
N ILE A 107 3.12 -11.30 1.24
CA ILE A 107 2.87 -10.34 0.18
C ILE A 107 1.97 -10.97 -0.88
N ILE A 108 0.82 -10.35 -1.13
CA ILE A 108 -0.22 -10.85 -2.01
C ILE A 108 -0.03 -10.34 -3.44
N GLY A 109 0.34 -9.06 -3.58
CA GLY A 109 0.53 -8.45 -4.88
C GLY A 109 1.14 -7.07 -4.81
N ARG A 110 1.48 -6.54 -5.96
CA ARG A 110 2.10 -5.21 -6.13
C ARG A 110 1.21 -4.31 -6.96
N VAL A 111 1.07 -3.06 -6.56
CA VAL A 111 0.38 -2.04 -7.35
C VAL A 111 1.24 -1.65 -8.56
N THR A 112 0.68 -1.79 -9.74
CA THR A 112 1.32 -1.41 -11.00
C THR A 112 0.74 -0.13 -11.59
N ARG A 113 -0.51 0.20 -11.27
CA ARG A 113 -1.19 1.42 -11.70
C ARG A 113 -2.14 1.92 -10.63
N ILE A 114 -2.31 3.23 -10.59
CA ILE A 114 -3.34 3.91 -9.79
C ILE A 114 -4.18 4.72 -10.76
N GLU A 115 -5.50 4.66 -10.63
CA GLU A 115 -6.44 5.36 -11.48
C GLU A 115 -7.42 6.17 -10.64
N THR A 116 -7.71 7.39 -11.09
CA THR A 116 -8.76 8.23 -10.51
C THR A 116 -10.14 7.64 -10.81
N PRO A 117 -11.23 8.13 -10.16
CA PRO A 117 -12.59 7.70 -10.48
C PRO A 117 -12.98 7.89 -11.95
N SER A 118 -12.38 8.86 -12.64
CA SER A 118 -12.59 9.09 -14.08
C SER A 118 -11.74 8.17 -14.98
N GLY A 119 -10.94 7.27 -14.41
CA GLY A 119 -10.06 6.36 -15.15
C GLY A 119 -8.73 6.97 -15.56
N ARG A 120 -8.38 8.17 -15.11
CA ARG A 120 -7.09 8.79 -15.41
C ARG A 120 -5.96 8.16 -14.58
N PRO A 121 -4.84 7.80 -15.20
CA PRO A 121 -3.72 7.24 -14.45
C PRO A 121 -3.07 8.30 -13.56
N LYS A 122 -2.68 7.90 -12.36
CA LYS A 122 -1.82 8.67 -11.48
C LYS A 122 -0.38 8.17 -11.60
N PRO A 123 0.63 9.06 -11.66
CA PRO A 123 2.02 8.62 -11.77
C PRO A 123 2.52 7.95 -10.49
N LEU A 124 3.04 6.74 -10.60
CA LEU A 124 3.73 6.04 -9.49
C LEU A 124 5.09 6.66 -9.17
N THR A 125 5.69 7.38 -10.12
CA THR A 125 7.05 7.96 -10.03
C THR A 125 7.19 9.06 -8.98
N ARG A 126 6.13 9.76 -8.63
CA ARG A 126 6.14 10.74 -7.53
C ARG A 126 6.53 10.12 -6.18
N ALA A 127 6.41 8.83 -6.09
CA ALA A 127 6.82 8.08 -4.92
C ALA A 127 8.33 8.13 -4.65
N ARG A 128 9.17 8.25 -5.67
CA ARG A 128 10.63 8.39 -5.47
C ARG A 128 10.99 9.68 -4.73
N LEU A 129 10.36 10.77 -5.09
CA LEU A 129 10.54 12.04 -4.38
C LEU A 129 10.09 11.93 -2.93
N TRP A 130 9.00 11.23 -2.67
CA TRP A 130 8.47 11.00 -1.32
C TRP A 130 9.46 10.26 -0.42
N PHE A 131 10.23 9.34 -0.98
CA PHE A 131 11.30 8.65 -0.27
C PHE A 131 12.40 9.59 0.21
N HIS A 132 12.83 10.50 -0.63
CA HIS A 132 13.84 11.49 -0.28
C HIS A 132 13.32 12.48 0.77
N LEU A 133 12.01 12.64 0.89
CA LEU A 133 11.35 13.50 1.85
C LEU A 133 10.99 12.78 3.17
N LEU A 134 11.33 11.50 3.33
CA LEU A 134 11.02 10.74 4.54
C LEU A 134 11.42 11.44 5.85
N PRO A 135 12.60 12.09 5.98
CA PRO A 135 12.96 12.80 7.20
C PRO A 135 12.05 13.99 7.53
N SER A 136 11.56 14.69 6.52
CA SER A 136 10.66 15.86 6.66
C SER A 136 9.18 15.51 6.48
N ARG A 137 8.87 14.27 6.22
CA ARG A 137 7.54 13.75 5.92
C ARG A 137 6.49 14.09 6.97
N LYS A 138 6.86 14.02 8.25
CA LYS A 138 5.94 14.34 9.36
C LYS A 138 5.43 15.77 9.28
N TYR A 139 6.30 16.71 8.92
CA TYR A 139 5.95 18.12 8.79
C TYR A 139 5.06 18.35 7.56
N LEU A 140 5.42 17.74 6.43
CA LEU A 140 4.64 17.83 5.18
C LEU A 140 3.25 17.25 5.35
N LEU A 141 3.10 16.11 6.00
CA LEU A 141 1.80 15.50 6.29
C LEU A 141 0.97 16.33 7.27
N LYS A 142 1.59 16.97 8.26
CA LYS A 142 0.89 17.89 9.16
C LYS A 142 0.35 19.10 8.40
N ILE A 143 1.14 19.69 7.52
CA ILE A 143 0.72 20.81 6.68
C ILE A 143 -0.42 20.36 5.76
N PHE A 144 -0.27 19.22 5.09
CA PHE A 144 -1.29 18.66 4.21
C PHE A 144 -2.62 18.42 4.94
N ARG A 145 -2.58 17.84 6.13
CA ARG A 145 -3.78 17.62 6.95
C ARG A 145 -4.42 18.93 7.39
N HIS A 146 -3.64 19.97 7.68
CA HIS A 146 -4.18 21.26 8.09
C HIS A 146 -4.81 22.04 6.93
N THR A 147 -4.23 21.97 5.74
CA THR A 147 -4.64 22.81 4.61
C THR A 147 -5.65 22.14 3.70
N ILE A 148 -5.53 20.82 3.46
CA ILE A 148 -6.34 20.11 2.47
C ILE A 148 -7.45 19.29 3.10
N LEU A 149 -7.19 18.66 4.25
CA LEU A 149 -8.19 17.79 4.90
C LEU A 149 -9.28 18.53 5.66
N LYS A 150 -9.07 19.80 6.01
CA LYS A 150 -10.15 20.64 6.59
C LYS A 150 -11.33 20.87 5.64
N TRP A 151 -11.16 20.61 4.35
CA TRP A 151 -12.20 20.82 3.34
C TRP A 151 -13.01 19.57 3.02
N HIS A 152 -12.72 18.42 3.63
CA HIS A 152 -13.32 17.14 3.28
C HIS A 152 -13.89 16.35 4.48
N TYR A 153 -13.99 17.00 5.64
CA TYR A 153 -14.68 16.44 6.81
C TYR A 153 -15.85 17.30 7.22
#